data_55a530c4e51a66842c4bcb828cfe18d6
#
_entry.id   55a530c4e51a66842c4bcb828cfe18d6
#
_cell.length_a   1.000
_cell.length_b   1.000
_cell.length_c   1.000
_cell.angle_alpha   90.00
_cell.angle_beta   90.00
_cell.angle_gamma   90.00
#
_symmetry.space_group_name_H-M   'P 1'
#
loop_
_entity.id
_entity.type
_entity.pdbx_description
1 polymer ?
#
loop_
_entity_poly.entity_id
_entity_poly.type
_entity_poly.pdbx_seq_one_letter_code
_entity_poly.pdbx_strand_id
1 'polypeptide(L)'
;MWIDTHCHLDAGEFSADLGAVIARARAAGVGQIVLPAVDVGNFDAVRALAHEHGYCYALGIHPLAVAGAADDDLERLHDALSAHRDDPRLVAVGEIGLDRFMPGLDAERLERFCSAQLQMAREFGLPVVLHSRRAVDELAKLMRRIEVPGGIAHAFNGSRQQADVFVQQGCKLGFGGAMTFDRALRIRALARELPIDAIVLETDAPDIPPHWLYRTADERAAGAVARNEPAELPRIAQALADLRGISVEALEAASEANARAALPRVP
;
A
#
# COMPACT_ATOMS: atom_id res chain seq x y z
N MET A 1 -0.81 -12.91 13.57
CA MET A 1 0.29 -11.91 13.51
C MET A 1 -0.12 -10.74 12.65
N TRP A 2 0.39 -9.54 12.92
CA TRP A 2 0.09 -8.38 12.08
C TRP A 2 0.86 -8.43 10.77
N ILE A 3 0.18 -8.10 9.66
CA ILE A 3 0.77 -7.90 8.34
C ILE A 3 0.54 -6.44 7.95
N ASP A 4 1.63 -5.67 7.80
CA ASP A 4 1.59 -4.34 7.21
C ASP A 4 1.64 -4.48 5.69
N THR A 5 0.50 -4.25 5.05
CA THR A 5 0.38 -4.50 3.61
C THR A 5 0.97 -3.40 2.73
N HIS A 6 1.45 -2.29 3.34
CA HIS A 6 2.06 -1.19 2.61
C HIS A 6 2.95 -0.33 3.51
N CYS A 7 4.27 -0.38 3.30
CA CYS A 7 5.23 0.43 4.04
C CYS A 7 6.51 0.64 3.23
N HIS A 8 6.99 1.89 3.16
CA HIS A 8 8.22 2.27 2.46
C HIS A 8 9.43 2.29 3.42
N LEU A 9 9.85 1.10 3.91
CA LEU A 9 11.01 1.00 4.82
C LEU A 9 12.34 1.41 4.18
N ASP A 10 12.41 1.47 2.86
CA ASP A 10 13.56 1.96 2.09
C ASP A 10 13.63 3.49 2.02
N ALA A 11 12.61 4.20 2.53
CA ALA A 11 12.57 5.65 2.54
C ALA A 11 13.72 6.27 3.36
N GLY A 12 14.24 7.38 2.85
CA GLY A 12 15.38 8.08 3.47
C GLY A 12 15.15 8.49 4.93
N GLU A 13 13.89 8.68 5.33
CA GLU A 13 13.47 8.99 6.69
C GLU A 13 13.83 7.90 7.71
N PHE A 14 14.03 6.66 7.26
CA PHE A 14 14.44 5.54 8.11
C PHE A 14 15.92 5.25 8.09
N SER A 15 16.70 5.87 7.18
CA SER A 15 18.12 5.53 6.97
C SER A 15 18.98 5.60 8.23
N ALA A 16 18.65 6.52 9.14
CA ALA A 16 19.43 6.74 10.37
C ALA A 16 19.18 5.68 11.46
N ASP A 17 17.97 5.04 11.46
CA ASP A 17 17.57 4.14 12.55
C ASP A 17 16.75 2.92 12.09
N LEU A 18 16.91 2.51 10.82
CA LEU A 18 16.13 1.42 10.21
C LEU A 18 16.13 0.14 11.05
N GLY A 19 17.27 -0.28 11.57
CA GLY A 19 17.37 -1.47 12.43
C GLY A 19 16.52 -1.34 13.71
N ALA A 20 16.44 -0.14 14.29
CA ALA A 20 15.63 0.12 15.46
C ALA A 20 14.13 0.16 15.11
N VAL A 21 13.76 0.72 13.95
CA VAL A 21 12.37 0.69 13.43
C VAL A 21 11.90 -0.74 13.25
N ILE A 22 12.68 -1.59 12.61
CA ILE A 22 12.37 -3.01 12.40
C ILE A 22 12.26 -3.75 13.74
N ALA A 23 13.16 -3.47 14.69
CA ALA A 23 13.09 -4.07 16.02
C ALA A 23 11.80 -3.69 16.76
N ARG A 24 11.38 -2.41 16.70
CA ARG A 24 10.11 -1.95 17.27
C ARG A 24 8.91 -2.59 16.59
N ALA A 25 8.90 -2.70 15.25
CA ALA A 25 7.84 -3.37 14.51
C ALA A 25 7.66 -4.83 14.96
N ARG A 26 8.75 -5.58 15.04
CA ARG A 26 8.73 -6.97 15.52
C ARG A 26 8.26 -7.09 16.97
N ALA A 27 8.75 -6.21 17.86
CA ALA A 27 8.33 -6.17 19.26
C ALA A 27 6.84 -5.85 19.41
N ALA A 28 6.27 -5.07 18.46
CA ALA A 28 4.84 -4.78 18.40
C ALA A 28 4.00 -5.93 17.77
N GLY A 29 4.62 -7.03 17.33
CA GLY A 29 3.93 -8.16 16.73
C GLY A 29 3.69 -8.04 15.23
N VAL A 30 4.31 -7.05 14.53
CA VAL A 30 4.30 -6.97 13.06
C VAL A 30 5.29 -8.00 12.52
N GLY A 31 4.75 -9.11 12.03
CA GLY A 31 5.54 -10.25 11.57
C GLY A 31 5.85 -10.20 10.07
N GLN A 32 5.04 -9.46 9.29
CA GLN A 32 5.24 -9.33 7.86
C GLN A 32 4.98 -7.89 7.40
N ILE A 33 5.76 -7.45 6.41
CA ILE A 33 5.66 -6.11 5.79
C ILE A 33 5.78 -6.30 4.28
N VAL A 34 4.92 -5.63 3.52
CA VAL A 34 5.03 -5.54 2.06
C VAL A 34 5.67 -4.20 1.70
N LEU A 35 6.79 -4.25 1.00
CA LEU A 35 7.61 -3.11 0.59
C LEU A 35 7.34 -2.82 -0.90
N PRO A 36 6.50 -1.85 -1.24
CA PRO A 36 6.27 -1.49 -2.63
C PRO A 36 7.40 -0.59 -3.15
N ALA A 37 7.87 -0.85 -4.37
CA ALA A 37 8.78 0.04 -5.05
C ALA A 37 8.06 1.31 -5.53
N VAL A 38 8.82 2.39 -5.66
CA VAL A 38 8.35 3.70 -6.16
C VAL A 38 8.77 3.92 -7.62
N ASP A 39 9.97 3.50 -7.99
CA ASP A 39 10.51 3.60 -9.35
C ASP A 39 11.60 2.55 -9.59
N VAL A 40 12.11 2.51 -10.81
CA VAL A 40 13.17 1.56 -11.20
C VAL A 40 14.47 1.73 -10.41
N GLY A 41 14.68 2.86 -9.78
CA GLY A 41 15.88 3.16 -9.00
C GLY A 41 15.91 2.47 -7.64
N ASN A 42 14.73 2.10 -7.09
CA ASN A 42 14.68 1.45 -5.78
C ASN A 42 14.31 -0.05 -5.83
N PHE A 43 14.18 -0.68 -7.01
CA PHE A 43 13.84 -2.11 -7.13
C PHE A 43 14.78 -3.03 -6.36
N ASP A 44 16.08 -2.83 -6.52
CA ASP A 44 17.10 -3.63 -5.83
C ASP A 44 17.08 -3.38 -4.31
N ALA A 45 16.82 -2.15 -3.89
CA ALA A 45 16.78 -1.78 -2.47
C ALA A 45 15.59 -2.45 -1.75
N VAL A 46 14.37 -2.37 -2.29
CA VAL A 46 13.21 -3.02 -1.67
C VAL A 46 13.35 -4.53 -1.65
N ARG A 47 13.90 -5.12 -2.74
CA ARG A 47 14.17 -6.56 -2.81
C ARG A 47 15.22 -6.99 -1.77
N ALA A 48 16.35 -6.29 -1.69
CA ALA A 48 17.41 -6.60 -0.73
C ALA A 48 16.89 -6.52 0.70
N LEU A 49 16.15 -5.46 1.04
CA LEU A 49 15.55 -5.25 2.35
C LEU A 49 14.54 -6.35 2.71
N ALA A 50 13.70 -6.75 1.74
CA ALA A 50 12.75 -7.85 1.92
C ALA A 50 13.47 -9.17 2.22
N HIS A 51 14.53 -9.50 1.50
CA HIS A 51 15.31 -10.71 1.72
C HIS A 51 16.05 -10.69 3.06
N GLU A 52 16.70 -9.56 3.41
CA GLU A 52 17.46 -9.41 4.65
C GLU A 52 16.58 -9.62 5.89
N HIS A 53 15.36 -9.09 5.87
CA HIS A 53 14.50 -9.08 7.05
C HIS A 53 13.36 -10.10 7.02
N GLY A 54 13.22 -10.86 5.92
CA GLY A 54 12.17 -11.87 5.78
C GLY A 54 10.82 -11.28 5.37
N TYR A 55 10.79 -10.05 4.84
CA TYR A 55 9.59 -9.35 4.36
C TYR A 55 9.26 -9.70 2.90
N CYS A 56 8.18 -9.13 2.37
CA CYS A 56 7.79 -9.24 0.98
C CYS A 56 7.98 -7.90 0.26
N TYR A 57 8.03 -7.94 -1.08
CA TYR A 57 8.14 -6.73 -1.89
C TYR A 57 7.24 -6.78 -3.12
N ALA A 58 6.96 -5.60 -3.67
CA ALA A 58 6.29 -5.42 -4.95
C ALA A 58 7.12 -4.50 -5.83
N LEU A 59 7.09 -4.74 -7.15
CA LEU A 59 7.79 -3.90 -8.13
C LEU A 59 6.78 -3.14 -8.98
N GLY A 60 6.98 -1.84 -9.09
CA GLY A 60 6.11 -0.95 -9.86
C GLY A 60 6.68 0.46 -9.98
N ILE A 61 6.07 1.26 -10.82
CA ILE A 61 6.38 2.68 -11.00
C ILE A 61 5.18 3.47 -10.51
N HIS A 62 5.37 4.12 -9.37
CA HIS A 62 4.34 4.91 -8.69
C HIS A 62 3.90 6.10 -9.55
N PRO A 63 2.62 6.49 -9.57
CA PRO A 63 2.14 7.58 -10.40
C PRO A 63 2.88 8.91 -10.21
N LEU A 64 3.38 9.21 -9.01
CA LEU A 64 4.17 10.41 -8.77
C LEU A 64 5.59 10.35 -9.37
N ALA A 65 6.12 9.15 -9.59
CA ALA A 65 7.42 8.95 -10.24
C ALA A 65 7.33 9.02 -11.78
N VAL A 66 6.14 8.82 -12.36
CA VAL A 66 5.94 8.76 -13.83
C VAL A 66 6.42 10.02 -14.55
N ALA A 67 6.33 11.20 -13.92
CA ALA A 67 6.80 12.44 -14.52
C ALA A 67 8.32 12.45 -14.77
N GLY A 68 9.08 11.80 -13.93
CA GLY A 68 10.54 11.67 -14.04
C GLY A 68 11.01 10.37 -14.70
N ALA A 69 10.09 9.44 -14.95
CA ALA A 69 10.43 8.14 -15.53
C ALA A 69 10.95 8.28 -16.97
N ALA A 70 11.93 7.47 -17.33
CA ALA A 70 12.40 7.33 -18.71
C ALA A 70 11.38 6.53 -19.55
N ASP A 71 11.50 6.59 -20.88
CA ASP A 71 10.55 5.88 -21.75
C ASP A 71 10.76 4.36 -21.73
N ASP A 72 11.96 3.90 -21.40
CA ASP A 72 12.35 2.48 -21.25
C ASP A 72 12.13 1.94 -19.82
N ASP A 73 11.68 2.74 -18.86
CA ASP A 73 11.45 2.26 -17.49
C ASP A 73 10.36 1.19 -17.39
N LEU A 74 9.39 1.19 -18.31
CA LEU A 74 8.42 0.10 -18.41
C LEU A 74 9.07 -1.22 -18.88
N GLU A 75 10.04 -1.17 -19.79
CA GLU A 75 10.81 -2.34 -20.21
C GLU A 75 11.69 -2.85 -19.06
N ARG A 76 12.37 -1.95 -18.36
CA ARG A 76 13.16 -2.28 -17.16
C ARG A 76 12.32 -2.92 -16.06
N LEU A 77 11.09 -2.44 -15.84
CA LEU A 77 10.16 -3.09 -14.91
C LEU A 77 9.79 -4.50 -15.38
N HIS A 78 9.46 -4.67 -16.66
CA HIS A 78 9.14 -5.98 -17.22
C HIS A 78 10.31 -6.97 -17.05
N ASP A 79 11.54 -6.53 -17.33
CA ASP A 79 12.74 -7.34 -17.17
C ASP A 79 12.97 -7.71 -15.70
N ALA A 80 12.78 -6.78 -14.75
CA ALA A 80 12.88 -7.05 -13.32
C ALA A 80 11.84 -8.06 -12.84
N LEU A 81 10.57 -7.94 -13.28
CA LEU A 81 9.51 -8.90 -12.98
C LEU A 81 9.84 -10.28 -13.54
N SER A 82 10.36 -10.34 -14.77
CA SER A 82 10.79 -11.58 -15.43
C SER A 82 11.95 -12.23 -14.68
N ALA A 83 12.97 -11.47 -14.32
CA ALA A 83 14.14 -11.96 -13.59
C ALA A 83 13.80 -12.51 -12.20
N HIS A 84 12.78 -11.94 -11.56
CA HIS A 84 12.37 -12.31 -10.19
C HIS A 84 11.04 -13.08 -10.12
N ARG A 85 10.51 -13.59 -11.25
CA ARG A 85 9.22 -14.26 -11.31
C ARG A 85 9.05 -15.43 -10.32
N ASP A 86 10.15 -16.14 -10.06
CA ASP A 86 10.19 -17.29 -9.17
C ASP A 86 10.65 -16.94 -7.74
N ASP A 87 10.91 -15.67 -7.46
CA ASP A 87 11.21 -15.18 -6.11
C ASP A 87 9.92 -15.22 -5.27
N PRO A 88 9.86 -16.06 -4.19
CA PRO A 88 8.64 -16.17 -3.39
C PRO A 88 8.31 -14.88 -2.62
N ARG A 89 9.27 -13.95 -2.49
CA ARG A 89 9.06 -12.66 -1.81
C ARG A 89 8.51 -11.58 -2.73
N LEU A 90 8.54 -11.76 -4.06
CA LEU A 90 7.85 -10.90 -5.01
C LEU A 90 6.36 -11.26 -5.00
N VAL A 91 5.56 -10.43 -4.34
CA VAL A 91 4.15 -10.74 -4.06
C VAL A 91 3.15 -10.00 -4.93
N ALA A 92 3.55 -8.91 -5.59
CA ALA A 92 2.65 -8.08 -6.40
C ALA A 92 3.40 -7.24 -7.44
N VAL A 93 2.66 -6.71 -8.41
CA VAL A 93 3.07 -5.53 -9.18
C VAL A 93 2.55 -4.29 -8.44
N GLY A 94 3.44 -3.40 -8.02
CA GLY A 94 3.09 -2.22 -7.22
C GLY A 94 4.34 -1.51 -6.63
N GLU A 95 4.16 -0.26 -6.25
CA GLU A 95 2.92 0.49 -6.25
C GLU A 95 2.64 1.11 -7.63
N ILE A 96 1.43 0.92 -8.13
CA ILE A 96 1.02 1.42 -9.44
C ILE A 96 -0.34 2.11 -9.32
N GLY A 97 -0.74 2.91 -10.30
CA GLY A 97 -2.06 3.49 -10.27
C GLY A 97 -2.16 4.89 -10.86
N LEU A 98 -3.08 5.69 -10.31
CA LEU A 98 -3.36 7.04 -10.81
C LEU A 98 -3.44 8.05 -9.68
N ASP A 99 -2.81 9.22 -9.88
CA ASP A 99 -2.93 10.39 -9.03
C ASP A 99 -3.43 11.60 -9.85
N ARG A 100 -4.59 12.16 -9.46
CA ARG A 100 -5.16 13.39 -10.04
C ARG A 100 -5.16 14.55 -9.04
N PHE A 101 -4.46 14.38 -7.93
CA PHE A 101 -4.34 15.44 -6.93
C PHE A 101 -3.15 16.34 -7.19
N MET A 102 -2.02 15.78 -7.60
CA MET A 102 -0.81 16.55 -7.86
C MET A 102 -0.94 17.32 -9.19
N PRO A 103 -0.74 18.65 -9.19
CA PRO A 103 -0.78 19.44 -10.41
C PRO A 103 0.41 19.13 -11.33
N GLY A 104 0.20 19.27 -12.63
CA GLY A 104 1.28 19.15 -13.62
C GLY A 104 1.61 17.73 -14.07
N LEU A 105 0.94 16.71 -13.54
CA LEU A 105 1.09 15.34 -14.04
C LEU A 105 0.36 15.16 -15.37
N ASP A 106 1.06 14.58 -16.35
CA ASP A 106 0.48 14.25 -17.66
C ASP A 106 -0.50 13.07 -17.53
N ALA A 107 -1.77 13.36 -17.77
CA ALA A 107 -2.86 12.40 -17.63
C ALA A 107 -2.75 11.20 -18.57
N GLU A 108 -2.33 11.42 -19.84
CA GLU A 108 -2.19 10.35 -20.84
C GLU A 108 -0.99 9.46 -20.50
N ARG A 109 0.12 10.07 -20.09
CA ARG A 109 1.31 9.33 -19.65
C ARG A 109 1.00 8.47 -18.42
N LEU A 110 0.30 9.03 -17.42
CA LEU A 110 -0.14 8.27 -16.24
C LEU A 110 -1.02 7.06 -16.61
N GLU A 111 -2.02 7.27 -17.50
CA GLU A 111 -2.89 6.17 -17.95
C GLU A 111 -2.11 5.12 -18.73
N ARG A 112 -1.16 5.52 -19.58
CA ARG A 112 -0.27 4.62 -20.30
C ARG A 112 0.56 3.76 -19.36
N PHE A 113 1.24 4.37 -18.38
CA PHE A 113 2.06 3.65 -17.40
C PHE A 113 1.22 2.70 -16.54
N CYS A 114 0.08 3.18 -16.03
CA CYS A 114 -0.82 2.35 -15.24
C CYS A 114 -1.34 1.15 -16.06
N SER A 115 -1.78 1.38 -17.30
CA SER A 115 -2.29 0.32 -18.18
C SER A 115 -1.23 -0.72 -18.51
N ALA A 116 -0.01 -0.29 -18.83
CA ALA A 116 1.10 -1.20 -19.12
C ALA A 116 1.44 -2.07 -17.90
N GLN A 117 1.49 -1.49 -16.72
CA GLN A 117 1.78 -2.22 -15.47
C GLN A 117 0.66 -3.18 -15.07
N LEU A 118 -0.62 -2.83 -15.29
CA LEU A 118 -1.73 -3.76 -15.13
C LEU A 118 -1.63 -4.95 -16.12
N GLN A 119 -1.18 -4.71 -17.36
CA GLN A 119 -0.95 -5.77 -18.34
C GLN A 119 0.19 -6.70 -17.89
N MET A 120 1.28 -6.17 -17.32
CA MET A 120 2.36 -6.96 -16.73
C MET A 120 1.85 -7.79 -15.55
N ALA A 121 1.04 -7.21 -14.65
CA ALA A 121 0.44 -7.95 -13.55
C ALA A 121 -0.37 -9.17 -14.05
N ARG A 122 -1.17 -8.99 -15.09
CA ARG A 122 -1.91 -10.07 -15.76
C ARG A 122 -0.98 -11.09 -16.38
N GLU A 123 0.07 -10.65 -17.11
CA GLU A 123 1.03 -11.51 -17.78
C GLU A 123 1.79 -12.43 -16.81
N PHE A 124 2.28 -11.85 -15.70
CA PHE A 124 3.01 -12.59 -14.68
C PHE A 124 2.10 -13.30 -13.66
N GLY A 125 0.78 -13.13 -13.75
CA GLY A 125 -0.18 -13.72 -12.81
C GLY A 125 -0.02 -13.19 -11.39
N LEU A 126 0.45 -11.95 -11.23
CA LEU A 126 0.66 -11.29 -9.95
C LEU A 126 -0.51 -10.37 -9.60
N PRO A 127 -0.96 -10.35 -8.33
CA PRO A 127 -1.87 -9.32 -7.86
C PRO A 127 -1.22 -7.93 -7.90
N VAL A 128 -2.01 -6.89 -7.63
CA VAL A 128 -1.53 -5.51 -7.69
C VAL A 128 -1.62 -4.79 -6.34
N VAL A 129 -0.71 -3.86 -6.09
CA VAL A 129 -0.82 -2.83 -5.03
C VAL A 129 -1.11 -1.51 -5.72
N LEU A 130 -2.29 -0.94 -5.45
CA LEU A 130 -2.86 0.16 -6.20
C LEU A 130 -2.89 1.46 -5.40
N HIS A 131 -2.30 2.50 -5.96
CA HIS A 131 -2.47 3.89 -5.56
C HIS A 131 -3.64 4.54 -6.30
N SER A 132 -4.54 5.19 -5.56
CA SER A 132 -5.64 5.93 -6.17
C SER A 132 -5.94 7.22 -5.41
N ARG A 133 -5.57 8.36 -5.97
CA ARG A 133 -5.85 9.66 -5.37
C ARG A 133 -6.61 10.54 -6.35
N ARG A 134 -7.90 10.82 -6.05
CA ARG A 134 -8.85 11.53 -6.93
C ARG A 134 -9.04 10.89 -8.32
N ALA A 135 -8.78 9.59 -8.44
CA ALA A 135 -8.80 8.84 -9.70
C ALA A 135 -9.49 7.47 -9.58
N VAL A 136 -10.27 7.25 -8.52
CA VAL A 136 -10.86 5.94 -8.19
C VAL A 136 -11.67 5.35 -9.34
N ASP A 137 -12.55 6.15 -9.98
CA ASP A 137 -13.39 5.70 -11.10
C ASP A 137 -12.58 5.38 -12.35
N GLU A 138 -11.54 6.19 -12.64
CA GLU A 138 -10.65 5.98 -13.77
C GLU A 138 -9.87 4.67 -13.59
N LEU A 139 -9.29 4.45 -12.41
CA LEU A 139 -8.56 3.23 -12.10
C LEU A 139 -9.47 2.00 -12.14
N ALA A 140 -10.67 2.07 -11.56
CA ALA A 140 -11.66 1.00 -11.63
C ALA A 140 -12.08 0.66 -13.08
N LYS A 141 -12.15 1.67 -13.97
CA LYS A 141 -12.39 1.48 -15.41
C LYS A 141 -11.23 0.75 -16.10
N LEU A 142 -9.99 1.10 -15.78
CA LEU A 142 -8.80 0.40 -16.31
C LEU A 142 -8.78 -1.06 -15.87
N MET A 143 -9.02 -1.33 -14.59
CA MET A 143 -9.05 -2.69 -14.06
C MET A 143 -10.16 -3.56 -14.67
N ARG A 144 -11.32 -2.97 -15.02
CA ARG A 144 -12.37 -3.72 -15.76
C ARG A 144 -11.94 -4.09 -17.18
N ARG A 145 -11.06 -3.30 -17.80
CA ARG A 145 -10.54 -3.55 -19.16
C ARG A 145 -9.35 -4.51 -19.16
N ILE A 146 -8.58 -4.49 -18.07
CA ILE A 146 -7.37 -5.29 -17.92
C ILE A 146 -7.53 -6.11 -16.65
N GLU A 147 -8.06 -7.34 -16.83
CA GLU A 147 -8.28 -8.24 -15.70
C GLU A 147 -6.94 -8.64 -15.07
N VAL A 148 -6.85 -8.45 -13.76
CA VAL A 148 -5.70 -8.86 -12.93
C VAL A 148 -6.18 -9.83 -11.85
N PRO A 149 -5.29 -10.60 -11.20
CA PRO A 149 -5.68 -11.56 -10.14
C PRO A 149 -6.30 -10.94 -8.87
N GLY A 150 -6.57 -9.64 -8.85
CA GLY A 150 -6.99 -8.89 -7.67
C GLY A 150 -5.80 -8.15 -7.05
N GLY A 151 -5.87 -7.85 -5.75
CA GLY A 151 -4.78 -7.15 -5.05
C GLY A 151 -5.25 -6.30 -3.89
N ILE A 152 -4.54 -5.19 -3.66
CA ILE A 152 -4.85 -4.24 -2.59
C ILE A 152 -4.97 -2.84 -3.18
N ALA A 153 -6.09 -2.16 -2.91
CA ALA A 153 -6.21 -0.72 -3.12
C ALA A 153 -5.80 -0.03 -1.81
N HIS A 154 -4.54 0.42 -1.77
CA HIS A 154 -3.94 1.01 -0.59
C HIS A 154 -4.55 2.39 -0.28
N ALA A 155 -4.53 2.81 1.00
CA ALA A 155 -5.03 4.09 1.52
C ALA A 155 -6.41 4.48 0.94
N PHE A 156 -7.33 3.50 0.86
CA PHE A 156 -8.56 3.66 0.13
C PHE A 156 -9.46 4.75 0.72
N ASN A 157 -9.79 5.74 -0.10
CA ASN A 157 -10.61 6.90 0.29
C ASN A 157 -11.67 7.25 -0.80
N GLY A 158 -12.40 6.25 -1.27
CA GLY A 158 -13.50 6.40 -2.21
C GLY A 158 -14.87 6.54 -1.54
N SER A 159 -15.94 6.46 -2.35
CA SER A 159 -17.31 6.25 -1.88
C SER A 159 -17.57 4.76 -1.59
N ARG A 160 -18.70 4.44 -0.97
CA ARG A 160 -19.12 3.05 -0.76
C ARG A 160 -19.28 2.31 -2.09
N GLN A 161 -19.90 2.92 -3.09
CA GLN A 161 -20.07 2.32 -4.42
C GLN A 161 -18.73 2.03 -5.08
N GLN A 162 -17.76 2.93 -4.95
CA GLN A 162 -16.42 2.72 -5.47
C GLN A 162 -15.71 1.58 -4.73
N ALA A 163 -15.86 1.49 -3.41
CA ALA A 163 -15.33 0.38 -2.61
C ALA A 163 -15.89 -0.96 -3.08
N ASP A 164 -17.21 -1.05 -3.26
CA ASP A 164 -17.87 -2.26 -3.73
C ASP A 164 -17.37 -2.71 -5.12
N VAL A 165 -17.04 -1.74 -6.02
CA VAL A 165 -16.46 -2.05 -7.34
C VAL A 165 -15.07 -2.68 -7.21
N PHE A 166 -14.18 -2.13 -6.36
CA PHE A 166 -12.84 -2.71 -6.16
C PHE A 166 -12.91 -4.10 -5.52
N VAL A 167 -13.80 -4.28 -4.54
CA VAL A 167 -14.03 -5.60 -3.91
C VAL A 167 -14.52 -6.62 -4.94
N GLN A 168 -15.46 -6.24 -5.83
CA GLN A 168 -15.94 -7.10 -6.92
C GLN A 168 -14.83 -7.45 -7.94
N GLN A 169 -13.83 -6.61 -8.08
CA GLN A 169 -12.64 -6.86 -8.92
C GLN A 169 -11.55 -7.65 -8.18
N GLY A 170 -11.85 -8.22 -7.02
CA GLY A 170 -10.93 -9.06 -6.25
C GLY A 170 -9.94 -8.29 -5.37
N CYS A 171 -10.11 -6.98 -5.19
CA CYS A 171 -9.23 -6.20 -4.33
C CYS A 171 -9.70 -6.20 -2.88
N LYS A 172 -8.74 -6.18 -1.96
CA LYS A 172 -8.93 -5.74 -0.57
C LYS A 172 -8.60 -4.25 -0.47
N LEU A 173 -9.17 -3.60 0.53
CA LEU A 173 -9.04 -2.16 0.73
C LEU A 173 -8.17 -1.89 1.95
N GLY A 174 -7.10 -1.11 1.76
CA GLY A 174 -6.15 -0.75 2.79
C GLY A 174 -6.66 0.37 3.70
N PHE A 175 -6.57 0.16 5.00
CA PHE A 175 -6.90 1.14 6.03
C PHE A 175 -5.73 1.31 7.00
N GLY A 176 -5.31 2.57 7.16
CA GLY A 176 -4.18 2.96 7.98
C GLY A 176 -4.45 4.20 8.84
N GLY A 177 -3.41 4.97 9.10
CA GLY A 177 -3.42 6.14 9.97
C GLY A 177 -4.53 7.16 9.71
N ALA A 178 -4.92 7.35 8.45
CA ALA A 178 -5.95 8.33 8.05
C ALA A 178 -7.31 8.10 8.73
N MET A 179 -7.71 6.86 8.99
CA MET A 179 -9.00 6.56 9.63
C MET A 179 -9.03 6.87 11.13
N THR A 180 -7.87 7.09 11.75
CA THR A 180 -7.77 7.37 13.19
C THR A 180 -8.22 8.79 13.55
N PHE A 181 -8.36 9.69 12.57
CA PHE A 181 -8.84 11.06 12.79
C PHE A 181 -10.36 11.09 12.87
N ASP A 182 -10.92 11.62 13.96
CA ASP A 182 -12.38 11.70 14.15
C ASP A 182 -13.10 12.47 13.03
N ARG A 183 -12.44 13.46 12.44
CA ARG A 183 -12.97 14.26 11.31
C ARG A 183 -12.95 13.52 9.97
N ALA A 184 -12.29 12.38 9.85
CA ALA A 184 -12.21 11.58 8.62
C ALA A 184 -13.50 10.73 8.42
N LEU A 185 -14.66 11.39 8.43
CA LEU A 185 -15.97 10.74 8.50
C LEU A 185 -16.20 9.69 7.43
N ARG A 186 -15.78 9.95 6.19
CA ARG A 186 -15.97 9.02 5.06
C ARG A 186 -15.13 7.77 5.20
N ILE A 187 -13.83 7.90 5.48
CA ILE A 187 -12.93 6.75 5.68
C ILE A 187 -13.41 5.92 6.88
N ARG A 188 -13.81 6.57 7.98
CA ARG A 188 -14.35 5.89 9.17
C ARG A 188 -15.65 5.15 8.88
N ALA A 189 -16.54 5.72 8.09
CA ALA A 189 -17.77 5.03 7.68
C ALA A 189 -17.46 3.78 6.85
N LEU A 190 -16.57 3.87 5.87
CA LEU A 190 -16.10 2.72 5.09
C LEU A 190 -15.46 1.65 5.99
N ALA A 191 -14.51 2.04 6.82
CA ALA A 191 -13.80 1.14 7.73
C ALA A 191 -14.76 0.40 8.70
N ARG A 192 -15.84 1.06 9.13
CA ARG A 192 -16.87 0.47 10.00
C ARG A 192 -17.82 -0.46 9.25
N GLU A 193 -18.25 -0.11 8.02
CA GLU A 193 -19.42 -0.68 7.36
C GLU A 193 -19.10 -1.71 6.27
N LEU A 194 -17.87 -1.68 5.74
CA LEU A 194 -17.46 -2.68 4.76
C LEU A 194 -17.44 -4.09 5.37
N PRO A 195 -17.69 -5.14 4.58
CA PRO A 195 -17.45 -6.51 5.01
C PRO A 195 -16.03 -6.66 5.56
N ILE A 196 -15.87 -7.39 6.67
CA ILE A 196 -14.57 -7.52 7.31
C ILE A 196 -13.54 -8.20 6.40
N ASP A 197 -13.99 -9.09 5.55
CA ASP A 197 -13.19 -9.81 4.57
C ASP A 197 -12.72 -8.93 3.39
N ALA A 198 -13.19 -7.68 3.32
CA ALA A 198 -12.73 -6.70 2.32
C ALA A 198 -11.57 -5.81 2.82
N ILE A 199 -11.18 -5.91 4.10
CA ILE A 199 -10.28 -4.96 4.77
C ILE A 199 -8.90 -5.58 5.00
N VAL A 200 -7.85 -4.81 4.67
CA VAL A 200 -6.47 -5.06 5.12
C VAL A 200 -5.96 -3.84 5.89
N LEU A 201 -4.91 -4.06 6.68
CA LEU A 201 -4.27 -3.01 7.49
C LEU A 201 -2.91 -2.66 6.92
N GLU A 202 -2.57 -1.39 7.02
CA GLU A 202 -1.31 -0.83 6.54
C GLU A 202 -0.91 0.39 7.36
N THR A 203 0.35 0.78 7.26
CA THR A 203 0.82 2.04 7.84
C THR A 203 1.01 3.13 6.80
N ASP A 204 1.47 2.79 5.61
CA ASP A 204 2.01 3.71 4.60
C ASP A 204 3.21 4.52 5.16
N ALA A 205 3.91 3.92 6.13
CA ALA A 205 5.03 4.59 6.77
C ALA A 205 6.20 4.80 5.79
N PRO A 206 6.86 5.98 5.85
CA PRO A 206 6.83 7.01 6.90
C PRO A 206 5.67 8.00 6.82
N ASP A 207 4.84 7.91 5.78
CA ASP A 207 3.72 8.80 5.49
C ASP A 207 2.44 8.44 6.26
N ILE A 208 1.38 9.16 6.04
CA ILE A 208 0.03 9.02 6.61
C ILE A 208 0.04 8.69 8.11
N PRO A 209 0.67 9.52 8.97
CA PRO A 209 0.73 9.25 10.40
C PRO A 209 -0.67 9.21 11.03
N PRO A 210 -0.91 8.30 12.00
CA PRO A 210 -2.14 8.31 12.78
C PRO A 210 -2.26 9.59 13.62
N HIS A 211 -3.47 9.89 14.10
CA HIS A 211 -3.76 11.18 14.75
C HIS A 211 -2.86 11.48 15.96
N TRP A 212 -2.41 10.48 16.70
CA TRP A 212 -1.53 10.66 17.86
C TRP A 212 -0.08 11.02 17.51
N LEU A 213 0.34 10.78 16.28
CA LEU A 213 1.65 11.20 15.75
C LEU A 213 1.55 12.51 14.97
N TYR A 214 0.33 12.96 14.65
CA TYR A 214 0.14 14.15 13.81
C TYR A 214 0.77 15.39 14.46
N ARG A 215 1.42 16.18 13.63
CA ARG A 215 1.95 17.50 13.97
C ARG A 215 1.31 18.55 13.07
N THR A 216 0.95 19.67 13.67
CA THR A 216 0.44 20.82 12.93
C THR A 216 1.49 21.40 11.98
N ALA A 217 1.08 22.26 11.06
CA ALA A 217 2.01 22.94 10.16
C ALA A 217 3.03 23.78 10.96
N ASP A 218 2.59 24.46 12.02
CA ASP A 218 3.46 25.29 12.87
C ASP A 218 4.46 24.43 13.65
N GLU A 219 4.04 23.29 14.20
CA GLU A 219 4.94 22.35 14.90
C GLU A 219 6.00 21.78 13.93
N ARG A 220 5.61 21.43 12.69
CA ARG A 220 6.57 20.98 11.68
C ARG A 220 7.54 22.07 11.27
N ALA A 221 7.06 23.30 11.11
CA ALA A 221 7.93 24.45 10.84
C ALA A 221 8.92 24.73 11.99
N ALA A 222 8.55 24.35 13.21
CA ALA A 222 9.42 24.39 14.39
C ALA A 222 10.33 23.15 14.54
N GLY A 223 10.34 22.24 13.55
CA GLY A 223 11.21 21.05 13.52
C GLY A 223 10.62 19.78 14.11
N ALA A 224 9.32 19.78 14.49
CA ALA A 224 8.67 18.54 14.95
C ALA A 224 8.47 17.55 13.77
N VAL A 225 8.83 16.29 14.02
CA VAL A 225 8.68 15.21 13.05
C VAL A 225 7.40 14.41 13.34
N ALA A 226 6.62 14.13 12.31
CA ALA A 226 5.42 13.29 12.36
C ALA A 226 5.65 11.97 11.60
N ARG A 227 6.83 11.36 11.75
CA ARG A 227 7.17 10.12 11.06
C ARG A 227 6.32 8.96 11.58
N ASN A 228 5.59 8.31 10.67
CA ASN A 228 4.91 7.05 10.93
C ASN A 228 5.93 5.90 10.92
N GLU A 229 5.58 4.75 11.52
CA GLU A 229 6.40 3.54 11.46
C GLU A 229 5.54 2.29 11.59
N PRO A 230 6.00 1.10 11.10
CA PRO A 230 5.22 -0.14 11.16
C PRO A 230 4.79 -0.56 12.57
N ALA A 231 5.52 -0.15 13.60
CA ALA A 231 5.17 -0.42 15.00
C ALA A 231 3.84 0.20 15.44
N GLU A 232 3.31 1.17 14.68
CA GLU A 232 2.01 1.80 14.95
C GLU A 232 0.82 0.94 14.47
N LEU A 233 1.06 -0.08 13.64
CA LEU A 233 0.00 -0.91 13.04
C LEU A 233 -0.95 -1.53 14.07
N PRO A 234 -0.49 -2.12 15.19
CA PRO A 234 -1.41 -2.69 16.20
C PRO A 234 -2.28 -1.64 16.88
N ARG A 235 -1.77 -0.41 17.05
CA ARG A 235 -2.55 0.68 17.62
C ARG A 235 -3.57 1.25 16.62
N ILE A 236 -3.22 1.28 15.33
CA ILE A 236 -4.16 1.58 14.24
C ILE A 236 -5.25 0.52 14.19
N ALA A 237 -4.88 -0.77 14.32
CA ALA A 237 -5.81 -1.88 14.40
C ALA A 237 -6.77 -1.77 15.59
N GLN A 238 -6.28 -1.40 16.78
CA GLN A 238 -7.14 -1.16 17.93
C GLN A 238 -8.19 -0.10 17.64
N ALA A 239 -7.80 1.02 16.99
CA ALA A 239 -8.76 2.08 16.63
C ALA A 239 -9.83 1.57 15.64
N LEU A 240 -9.47 0.66 14.72
CA LEU A 240 -10.45 0.03 13.83
C LEU A 240 -11.35 -0.96 14.56
N ALA A 241 -10.79 -1.78 15.45
CA ALA A 241 -11.55 -2.73 16.26
C ALA A 241 -12.60 -2.01 17.11
N ASP A 242 -12.21 -0.94 17.78
CA ASP A 242 -13.11 -0.08 18.57
C ASP A 242 -14.21 0.54 17.70
N LEU A 243 -13.86 1.04 16.51
CA LEU A 243 -14.81 1.63 15.56
C LEU A 243 -15.85 0.61 15.08
N ARG A 244 -15.47 -0.66 14.96
CA ARG A 244 -16.33 -1.77 14.51
C ARG A 244 -17.05 -2.48 15.65
N GLY A 245 -16.65 -2.29 16.90
CA GLY A 245 -17.18 -2.99 18.06
C GLY A 245 -16.83 -4.50 18.06
N ILE A 246 -15.63 -4.85 17.60
CA ILE A 246 -15.09 -6.22 17.60
C ILE A 246 -13.80 -6.28 18.43
N SER A 247 -13.35 -7.48 18.81
CA SER A 247 -12.07 -7.60 19.48
C SER A 247 -10.89 -7.38 18.52
N VAL A 248 -9.76 -6.93 19.05
CA VAL A 248 -8.55 -6.72 18.26
C VAL A 248 -7.98 -8.04 17.71
N GLU A 249 -8.16 -9.14 18.43
CA GLU A 249 -7.75 -10.48 17.99
C GLU A 249 -8.60 -10.96 16.80
N ALA A 250 -9.91 -10.67 16.81
CA ALA A 250 -10.78 -10.99 15.68
C ALA A 250 -10.39 -10.17 14.43
N LEU A 251 -10.03 -8.90 14.62
CA LEU A 251 -9.54 -8.05 13.53
C LEU A 251 -8.18 -8.54 13.01
N GLU A 252 -7.25 -8.91 13.91
CA GLU A 252 -5.94 -9.46 13.55
C GLU A 252 -6.09 -10.69 12.66
N ALA A 253 -6.88 -11.66 13.10
CA ALA A 253 -7.13 -12.88 12.34
C ALA A 253 -7.77 -12.60 10.96
N ALA A 254 -8.74 -11.67 10.90
CA ALA A 254 -9.40 -11.32 9.65
C ALA A 254 -8.44 -10.60 8.70
N SER A 255 -7.69 -9.58 9.17
CA SER A 255 -6.77 -8.81 8.33
C SER A 255 -5.61 -9.66 7.83
N GLU A 256 -5.08 -10.58 8.64
CA GLU A 256 -4.06 -11.54 8.22
C GLU A 256 -4.59 -12.46 7.11
N ALA A 257 -5.77 -13.05 7.28
CA ALA A 257 -6.39 -13.89 6.27
C ALA A 257 -6.65 -13.12 4.97
N ASN A 258 -7.10 -11.87 5.07
CA ASN A 258 -7.38 -11.01 3.92
C ASN A 258 -6.10 -10.60 3.17
N ALA A 259 -5.02 -10.28 3.89
CA ALA A 259 -3.73 -9.96 3.29
C ALA A 259 -3.18 -11.14 2.48
N ARG A 260 -3.25 -12.36 3.05
CA ARG A 260 -2.84 -13.60 2.35
C ARG A 260 -3.74 -13.92 1.16
N ALA A 261 -5.05 -13.64 1.26
CA ALA A 261 -5.99 -13.83 0.15
C ALA A 261 -5.74 -12.84 -0.99
N ALA A 262 -5.38 -11.58 -0.67
CA ALA A 262 -5.05 -10.57 -1.66
C ALA A 262 -3.68 -10.79 -2.30
N LEU A 263 -2.72 -11.27 -1.52
CA LEU A 263 -1.32 -11.47 -1.90
C LEU A 263 -0.90 -12.93 -1.57
N PRO A 264 -1.26 -13.92 -2.42
CA PRO A 264 -1.12 -15.35 -2.06
C PRO A 264 0.31 -15.84 -1.81
N ARG A 265 1.33 -15.06 -2.19
CA ARG A 265 2.74 -15.38 -1.91
C ARG A 265 3.23 -14.86 -0.54
N VAL A 266 2.42 -14.09 0.17
CA VAL A 266 2.74 -13.66 1.55
C VAL A 266 2.71 -14.89 2.47
N PRO A 267 3.82 -15.20 3.16
CA PRO A 267 3.98 -16.43 3.95
C PRO A 267 3.15 -16.45 5.23
#